data_5cc3d3ea5001daacac7d6816e20db4ff
#
_entry.id   5cc3d3ea5001daacac7d6816e20db4ff
#
_cell.length_a   1.000
_cell.length_b   1.000
_cell.length_c   1.000
_cell.angle_alpha   90.00
_cell.angle_beta   90.00
_cell.angle_gamma   90.00
#
_symmetry.space_group_name_H-M   'P 1'
#
loop_
_entity.id
_entity.type
_entity.pdbx_description
1 polymer ?
#
loop_
_entity_poly.entity_id
_entity_poly.type
_entity_poly.pdbx_seq_one_letter_code
_entity_poly.pdbx_strand_id
1 'polypeptide(L)'
;EIELCLVGSEMCIRDRMNTLKTEIKEQGVFVITLNRPKVLNSLNKEIIDELLEAFDKAYEDQKIRTVVLTGEGRGFCSGADLAGGGWPSDPKWSPGESTANAMEIGFNPLVRKIVNCPKPVVNAINGIAAGGGVGLALCGDLILAADTAKFKLVFGPQLGIISDVGASWLVPNLLGRAKANGMALLGEDISASQAEAWGLIWKVFPEKDLLDEACKLAGRMADGAITGLKAIVKAHDNALQVSLSDQLDYERDTQRVLCDGAVFK
;
A
#
# COMPACT_ATOMS: atom_id res chain seq x y z
N GLU A 1 29.04 -36.05 -34.25
CA GLU A 1 28.65 -34.63 -34.46
C GLU A 1 27.44 -34.38 -33.59
N ILE A 2 27.65 -33.65 -32.49
CA ILE A 2 26.58 -33.17 -31.64
C ILE A 2 26.39 -31.73 -31.99
N GLU A 3 25.35 -31.39 -32.71
CA GLU A 3 24.94 -30.02 -32.93
C GLU A 3 24.51 -29.38 -31.61
N LEU A 4 25.32 -28.44 -31.12
CA LEU A 4 24.95 -27.54 -30.05
C LEU A 4 23.93 -26.54 -30.59
N CYS A 5 22.66 -26.80 -30.40
CA CYS A 5 21.61 -25.82 -30.65
C CYS A 5 21.58 -24.84 -29.50
N LEU A 6 22.40 -23.79 -29.61
CA LEU A 6 22.29 -22.57 -28.78
C LEU A 6 21.14 -21.72 -29.33
N VAL A 7 19.92 -22.10 -29.03
CA VAL A 7 18.78 -21.17 -29.10
C VAL A 7 18.72 -20.46 -27.77
N GLY A 8 19.04 -19.16 -27.79
CA GLY A 8 18.85 -18.26 -26.67
C GLY A 8 17.37 -18.23 -26.26
N SER A 9 17.00 -19.09 -25.33
CA SER A 9 15.81 -18.87 -24.55
C SER A 9 16.17 -17.79 -23.53
N GLU A 10 15.85 -16.54 -23.85
CA GLU A 10 15.39 -15.65 -22.80
C GLU A 10 14.20 -16.38 -22.18
N MET A 11 14.50 -17.20 -21.20
CA MET A 11 13.52 -17.75 -20.31
C MET A 11 12.98 -16.56 -19.56
N CYS A 12 11.89 -15.99 -20.07
CA CYS A 12 11.00 -15.18 -19.25
C CYS A 12 10.71 -16.03 -18.01
N ILE A 13 11.47 -15.85 -16.96
CA ILE A 13 11.03 -16.14 -15.62
C ILE A 13 9.85 -15.19 -15.44
N ARG A 14 8.67 -15.60 -15.87
CA ARG A 14 7.43 -15.09 -15.34
C ARG A 14 7.53 -15.46 -13.87
N ASP A 15 7.88 -14.47 -13.05
CA ASP A 15 7.75 -14.57 -11.62
C ASP A 15 6.32 -15.05 -11.37
N ARG A 16 6.17 -16.35 -11.08
CA ARG A 16 4.86 -16.95 -10.83
C ARG A 16 4.47 -16.55 -9.41
N MET A 17 4.01 -15.32 -9.29
CA MET A 17 3.31 -14.90 -8.10
C MET A 17 1.96 -15.63 -8.08
N ASN A 18 1.71 -16.40 -7.03
CA ASN A 18 0.48 -17.19 -6.88
C ASN A 18 -0.65 -16.34 -6.31
N THR A 19 -0.28 -15.36 -5.49
CA THR A 19 -1.21 -14.53 -4.70
C THR A 19 -1.32 -13.11 -5.21
N LEU A 20 -0.49 -12.72 -6.19
CA LEU A 20 -0.53 -11.44 -6.87
C LEU A 20 -0.65 -11.61 -8.38
N LYS A 21 -1.22 -10.58 -9.03
CA LYS A 21 -1.06 -10.33 -10.46
C LYS A 21 -0.32 -9.02 -10.63
N THR A 22 0.67 -8.96 -11.53
CA THR A 22 1.43 -7.75 -11.79
C THR A 22 1.46 -7.44 -13.28
N GLU A 23 1.35 -6.16 -13.62
CA GLU A 23 1.38 -5.68 -15.01
C GLU A 23 2.06 -4.32 -15.05
N ILE A 24 2.94 -4.09 -16.02
CA ILE A 24 3.43 -2.75 -16.33
C ILE A 24 2.66 -2.23 -17.53
N LYS A 25 1.84 -1.21 -17.30
CA LYS A 25 1.08 -0.51 -18.34
C LYS A 25 1.91 0.60 -18.98
N GLU A 26 1.32 1.25 -19.98
CA GLU A 26 1.90 2.44 -20.60
C GLU A 26 2.31 3.49 -19.55
N GLN A 27 3.23 4.38 -19.91
CA GLN A 27 3.79 5.42 -19.04
C GLN A 27 4.55 4.88 -17.80
N GLY A 28 4.77 3.55 -17.72
CA GLY A 28 5.45 2.94 -16.58
C GLY A 28 4.58 2.82 -15.33
N VAL A 29 3.27 2.71 -15.47
CA VAL A 29 2.33 2.42 -14.37
C VAL A 29 2.41 0.93 -14.03
N PHE A 30 2.93 0.59 -12.85
CA PHE A 30 3.01 -0.78 -12.37
C PHE A 30 1.79 -1.11 -11.52
N VAL A 31 0.91 -1.95 -12.05
CA VAL A 31 -0.30 -2.40 -11.36
C VAL A 31 0.00 -3.69 -10.60
N ILE A 32 -0.24 -3.67 -9.30
CA ILE A 32 -0.17 -4.83 -8.40
C ILE A 32 -1.59 -5.13 -7.94
N THR A 33 -2.07 -6.33 -8.23
CA THR A 33 -3.41 -6.78 -7.84
C THR A 33 -3.31 -7.94 -6.85
N LEU A 34 -3.84 -7.75 -5.64
CA LEU A 34 -3.99 -8.83 -4.66
C LEU A 34 -4.92 -9.89 -5.26
N ASN A 35 -4.52 -11.16 -5.32
CA ASN A 35 -5.21 -12.20 -6.07
C ASN A 35 -5.55 -13.44 -5.21
N ARG A 36 -6.13 -13.20 -4.03
CA ARG A 36 -6.74 -14.23 -3.17
C ARG A 36 -8.25 -13.94 -2.94
N PRO A 37 -9.08 -13.77 -4.01
CA PRO A 37 -10.45 -13.25 -3.87
C PRO A 37 -11.36 -14.15 -3.03
N LYS A 38 -11.10 -15.47 -2.98
CA LYS A 38 -11.91 -16.43 -2.19
C LYS A 38 -11.83 -16.16 -0.67
N VAL A 39 -10.75 -15.55 -0.21
CA VAL A 39 -10.52 -15.18 1.20
C VAL A 39 -10.40 -13.66 1.36
N LEU A 40 -11.02 -12.89 0.46
CA LEU A 40 -11.02 -11.43 0.46
C LEU A 40 -9.61 -10.84 0.57
N ASN A 41 -8.65 -11.44 -0.15
CA ASN A 41 -7.26 -11.01 -0.19
C ASN A 41 -6.60 -10.89 1.20
N SER A 42 -6.95 -11.82 2.12
CA SER A 42 -6.32 -11.86 3.45
C SER A 42 -4.80 -12.07 3.35
N LEU A 43 -4.09 -11.45 4.28
CA LEU A 43 -2.63 -11.37 4.32
C LEU A 43 -2.04 -12.60 5.04
N ASN A 44 -1.50 -13.54 4.28
CA ASN A 44 -0.64 -14.61 4.79
C ASN A 44 0.83 -14.31 4.45
N LYS A 45 1.74 -15.18 4.87
CA LYS A 45 3.16 -14.96 4.59
C LYS A 45 3.47 -14.89 3.10
N GLU A 46 2.85 -15.75 2.28
CA GLU A 46 3.10 -15.81 0.83
C GLU A 46 2.77 -14.48 0.14
N ILE A 47 1.56 -13.92 0.37
CA ILE A 47 1.18 -12.63 -0.26
C ILE A 47 2.05 -11.47 0.26
N ILE A 48 2.51 -11.52 1.51
CA ILE A 48 3.42 -10.52 2.06
C ILE A 48 4.79 -10.60 1.38
N ASP A 49 5.34 -11.81 1.23
CA ASP A 49 6.62 -12.01 0.55
C ASP A 49 6.54 -11.55 -0.91
N GLU A 50 5.48 -11.91 -1.63
CA GLU A 50 5.26 -11.49 -3.01
C GLU A 50 5.06 -9.98 -3.13
N LEU A 51 4.37 -9.33 -2.16
CA LEU A 51 4.27 -7.87 -2.12
C LEU A 51 5.62 -7.19 -1.90
N LEU A 52 6.44 -7.74 -0.98
CA LEU A 52 7.79 -7.23 -0.76
C LEU A 52 8.62 -7.32 -2.04
N GLU A 53 8.58 -8.44 -2.76
CA GLU A 53 9.25 -8.64 -4.04
C GLU A 53 8.74 -7.69 -5.12
N ALA A 54 7.41 -7.53 -5.24
CA ALA A 54 6.82 -6.61 -6.21
C ALA A 54 7.23 -5.15 -5.95
N PHE A 55 7.33 -4.75 -4.67
CA PHE A 55 7.84 -3.43 -4.33
C PHE A 55 9.36 -3.31 -4.52
N ASP A 56 10.16 -4.37 -4.33
CA ASP A 56 11.58 -4.38 -4.69
C ASP A 56 11.76 -4.11 -6.19
N LYS A 57 11.00 -4.82 -7.03
CA LYS A 57 10.95 -4.53 -8.46
C LYS A 57 10.55 -3.08 -8.75
N ALA A 58 9.54 -2.55 -8.04
CA ALA A 58 9.16 -1.14 -8.19
C ALA A 58 10.27 -0.16 -7.81
N TYR A 59 11.13 -0.51 -6.84
CA TYR A 59 12.30 0.30 -6.46
C TYR A 59 13.39 0.32 -7.55
N GLU A 60 13.69 -0.84 -8.11
CA GLU A 60 14.88 -1.07 -8.96
C GLU A 60 14.61 -0.79 -10.44
N ASP A 61 13.46 -1.20 -10.97
CA ASP A 61 13.15 -1.11 -12.39
C ASP A 61 12.85 0.34 -12.81
N GLN A 62 13.74 0.94 -13.58
CA GLN A 62 13.61 2.31 -14.11
C GLN A 62 12.44 2.49 -15.08
N LYS A 63 11.90 1.41 -15.63
CA LYS A 63 10.70 1.45 -16.48
C LYS A 63 9.44 1.72 -15.66
N ILE A 64 9.44 1.36 -14.37
CA ILE A 64 8.34 1.65 -13.45
C ILE A 64 8.48 3.09 -12.97
N ARG A 65 7.44 3.87 -13.15
CA ARG A 65 7.37 5.28 -12.77
C ARG A 65 6.44 5.51 -11.59
N THR A 66 5.33 4.78 -11.53
CA THR A 66 4.31 4.83 -10.47
C THR A 66 3.80 3.43 -10.19
N VAL A 67 3.18 3.25 -9.02
CA VAL A 67 2.57 1.99 -8.59
C VAL A 67 1.08 2.19 -8.37
N VAL A 68 0.25 1.23 -8.81
CA VAL A 68 -1.17 1.12 -8.45
C VAL A 68 -1.35 -0.18 -7.71
N LEU A 69 -1.89 -0.14 -6.48
CA LEU A 69 -2.23 -1.32 -5.69
C LEU A 69 -3.74 -1.46 -5.59
N THR A 70 -4.27 -2.63 -5.96
CA THR A 70 -5.70 -2.95 -5.90
C THR A 70 -5.93 -4.41 -5.52
N GLY A 71 -7.20 -4.82 -5.39
CA GLY A 71 -7.58 -6.20 -5.10
C GLY A 71 -8.45 -6.82 -6.18
N GLU A 72 -8.34 -8.13 -6.36
CA GLU A 72 -9.22 -8.92 -7.22
C GLU A 72 -10.51 -9.26 -6.47
N GLY A 73 -11.65 -9.20 -7.16
CA GLY A 73 -12.96 -9.59 -6.65
C GLY A 73 -13.59 -8.55 -5.74
N ARG A 74 -14.45 -8.98 -4.81
CA ARG A 74 -15.34 -8.11 -4.01
C ARG A 74 -14.70 -7.41 -2.81
N GLY A 75 -13.41 -7.64 -2.54
CA GLY A 75 -12.72 -7.06 -1.41
C GLY A 75 -11.33 -6.58 -1.80
N PHE A 76 -10.90 -5.48 -1.19
CA PHE A 76 -9.52 -5.05 -1.29
C PHE A 76 -8.64 -5.97 -0.44
N CYS A 77 -8.84 -5.98 0.89
CA CYS A 77 -8.09 -6.81 1.81
C CYS A 77 -8.81 -6.93 3.16
N SER A 78 -9.01 -8.16 3.65
CA SER A 78 -9.68 -8.41 4.93
C SER A 78 -8.75 -8.41 6.15
N GLY A 79 -7.46 -8.09 5.98
CA GLY A 79 -6.47 -8.11 7.05
C GLY A 79 -5.74 -9.45 7.17
N ALA A 80 -5.14 -9.71 8.33
CA ALA A 80 -4.36 -10.93 8.55
C ALA A 80 -5.18 -12.21 8.35
N ASP A 81 -4.55 -13.22 7.73
CA ASP A 81 -5.16 -14.54 7.55
C ASP A 81 -5.06 -15.32 8.88
N LEU A 82 -6.17 -15.33 9.64
CA LEU A 82 -6.25 -15.98 10.96
C LEU A 82 -6.36 -17.51 10.87
N ALA A 83 -6.66 -18.07 9.69
CA ALA A 83 -6.87 -19.51 9.49
C ALA A 83 -5.58 -20.30 9.25
N GLY A 84 -4.43 -19.65 9.21
CA GLY A 84 -3.14 -20.30 9.00
C GLY A 84 -2.25 -19.51 8.04
N GLY A 85 -1.64 -18.45 8.53
CA GLY A 85 -0.89 -17.50 7.73
C GLY A 85 0.46 -18.00 7.17
N GLY A 86 0.87 -19.25 7.43
CA GLY A 86 2.17 -19.80 6.97
C GLY A 86 3.40 -19.13 7.61
N TRP A 87 3.21 -18.43 8.72
CA TRP A 87 4.28 -17.76 9.43
C TRP A 87 5.19 -18.75 10.16
N PRO A 88 6.49 -18.51 10.20
CA PRO A 88 7.38 -19.27 11.08
C PRO A 88 6.88 -19.19 12.53
N SER A 89 6.80 -20.32 13.18
CA SER A 89 6.37 -20.42 14.56
C SER A 89 7.25 -21.40 15.34
N ASP A 90 7.44 -21.16 16.62
CA ASP A 90 8.04 -22.11 17.56
C ASP A 90 6.91 -22.62 18.47
N PRO A 91 6.82 -23.96 18.69
CA PRO A 91 5.82 -24.53 19.60
C PRO A 91 5.88 -23.96 21.04
N LYS A 92 6.98 -23.33 21.40
CA LYS A 92 7.17 -22.69 22.71
C LYS A 92 6.62 -21.26 22.76
N TRP A 93 6.33 -20.66 21.60
CA TRP A 93 5.84 -19.30 21.55
C TRP A 93 4.37 -19.22 21.99
N SER A 94 4.06 -18.20 22.75
CA SER A 94 2.70 -17.78 22.99
C SER A 94 2.07 -17.22 21.69
N PRO A 95 0.74 -17.13 21.60
CA PRO A 95 0.08 -16.42 20.47
C PRO A 95 0.59 -15.00 20.28
N GLY A 96 0.91 -14.28 21.37
CA GLY A 96 1.46 -12.92 21.31
C GLY A 96 2.85 -12.89 20.68
N GLU A 97 3.75 -13.82 21.05
CA GLU A 97 5.08 -13.94 20.45
C GLU A 97 5.01 -14.29 18.97
N SER A 98 4.12 -15.20 18.59
CA SER A 98 3.90 -15.57 17.19
C SER A 98 3.38 -14.36 16.36
N THR A 99 2.45 -13.60 16.91
CA THR A 99 1.94 -12.39 16.28
C THR A 99 3.02 -11.32 16.14
N ALA A 100 3.79 -11.07 17.21
CA ALA A 100 4.90 -10.11 17.19
C ALA A 100 5.96 -10.49 16.15
N ASN A 101 6.29 -11.79 16.03
CA ASN A 101 7.20 -12.26 15.00
C ASN A 101 6.68 -12.04 13.59
N ALA A 102 5.40 -12.35 13.31
CA ALA A 102 4.79 -12.11 12.00
C ALA A 102 4.80 -10.61 11.63
N MET A 103 4.57 -9.74 12.62
CA MET A 103 4.68 -8.29 12.42
C MET A 103 6.12 -7.87 12.10
N GLU A 104 7.10 -8.38 12.84
CA GLU A 104 8.50 -7.99 12.69
C GLU A 104 9.09 -8.43 11.34
N ILE A 105 8.81 -9.66 10.90
CA ILE A 105 9.41 -10.21 9.67
C ILE A 105 8.57 -9.97 8.40
N GLY A 106 7.32 -9.52 8.51
CA GLY A 106 6.41 -9.37 7.37
C GLY A 106 5.66 -8.06 7.33
N PHE A 107 4.68 -7.86 8.23
CA PHE A 107 3.77 -6.71 8.12
C PHE A 107 4.50 -5.36 8.25
N ASN A 108 5.37 -5.20 9.23
CA ASN A 108 6.11 -3.95 9.42
C ASN A 108 7.10 -3.65 8.30
N PRO A 109 7.90 -4.61 7.80
CA PRO A 109 8.72 -4.41 6.61
C PRO A 109 7.92 -3.99 5.39
N LEU A 110 6.75 -4.61 5.14
CA LEU A 110 5.89 -4.26 4.02
C LEU A 110 5.39 -2.81 4.11
N VAL A 111 4.84 -2.41 5.27
CA VAL A 111 4.37 -1.03 5.48
C VAL A 111 5.51 -0.03 5.23
N ARG A 112 6.68 -0.27 5.85
CA ARG A 112 7.85 0.60 5.66
C ARG A 112 8.27 0.68 4.20
N LYS A 113 8.20 -0.44 3.46
CA LYS A 113 8.57 -0.49 2.05
C LYS A 113 7.59 0.30 1.18
N ILE A 114 6.30 0.19 1.40
CA ILE A 114 5.28 0.93 0.63
C ILE A 114 5.41 2.44 0.89
N VAL A 115 5.41 2.86 2.15
CA VAL A 115 5.48 4.28 2.54
C VAL A 115 6.77 4.94 2.04
N ASN A 116 7.90 4.23 2.09
CA ASN A 116 9.18 4.74 1.61
C ASN A 116 9.42 4.51 0.12
N CYS A 117 8.45 3.99 -0.63
CA CYS A 117 8.64 3.78 -2.07
C CYS A 117 9.08 5.09 -2.75
N PRO A 118 10.17 5.09 -3.55
CA PRO A 118 10.67 6.29 -4.21
C PRO A 118 9.77 6.75 -5.37
N LYS A 119 8.73 5.98 -5.66
CA LYS A 119 7.78 6.24 -6.73
C LYS A 119 6.39 6.44 -6.12
N PRO A 120 5.53 7.33 -6.68
CA PRO A 120 4.18 7.52 -6.19
C PRO A 120 3.37 6.22 -6.20
N VAL A 121 2.67 5.96 -5.10
CA VAL A 121 1.82 4.79 -4.90
C VAL A 121 0.36 5.23 -4.81
N VAL A 122 -0.46 4.74 -5.73
CA VAL A 122 -1.93 4.94 -5.74
C VAL A 122 -2.60 3.66 -5.27
N ASN A 123 -3.34 3.73 -4.17
CA ASN A 123 -4.15 2.60 -3.72
C ASN A 123 -5.58 2.75 -4.23
N ALA A 124 -6.05 1.76 -4.99
CA ALA A 124 -7.39 1.68 -5.56
C ALA A 124 -8.21 0.61 -4.80
N ILE A 125 -9.03 1.08 -3.85
CA ILE A 125 -9.75 0.23 -2.90
C ILE A 125 -11.06 -0.22 -3.53
N ASN A 126 -11.04 -1.39 -4.18
CA ASN A 126 -12.14 -1.93 -4.97
C ASN A 126 -13.30 -2.51 -4.16
N GLY A 127 -13.16 -2.64 -2.83
CA GLY A 127 -14.17 -3.23 -1.98
C GLY A 127 -13.81 -3.10 -0.51
N ILE A 128 -14.20 -4.10 0.31
CA ILE A 128 -13.94 -4.03 1.75
C ILE A 128 -12.44 -4.03 2.07
N ALA A 129 -12.02 -3.09 2.92
CA ALA A 129 -10.75 -3.06 3.62
C ALA A 129 -11.03 -3.23 5.12
N ALA A 130 -10.60 -4.34 5.73
CA ALA A 130 -10.88 -4.63 7.12
C ALA A 130 -9.62 -5.00 7.90
N GLY A 131 -9.60 -4.70 9.20
CA GLY A 131 -8.46 -4.99 10.06
C GLY A 131 -7.16 -4.42 9.51
N GLY A 132 -6.09 -5.21 9.41
CA GLY A 132 -4.83 -4.83 8.78
C GLY A 132 -4.94 -4.39 7.31
N GLY A 133 -6.04 -4.79 6.63
CA GLY A 133 -6.36 -4.32 5.28
C GLY A 133 -6.64 -2.82 5.22
N VAL A 134 -7.12 -2.20 6.31
CA VAL A 134 -7.24 -0.73 6.39
C VAL A 134 -5.85 -0.09 6.41
N GLY A 135 -4.93 -0.64 7.20
CA GLY A 135 -3.55 -0.16 7.22
C GLY A 135 -2.91 -0.23 5.83
N LEU A 136 -3.00 -1.40 5.17
CA LEU A 136 -2.50 -1.57 3.80
C LEU A 136 -3.16 -0.59 2.81
N ALA A 137 -4.48 -0.38 2.92
CA ALA A 137 -5.22 0.57 2.08
C ALA A 137 -4.70 2.01 2.20
N LEU A 138 -4.27 2.40 3.40
CA LEU A 138 -3.85 3.77 3.72
C LEU A 138 -2.33 4.00 3.57
N CYS A 139 -1.53 2.97 3.26
CA CYS A 139 -0.07 3.11 3.08
C CYS A 139 0.33 3.80 1.76
N GLY A 140 -0.59 3.98 0.81
CA GLY A 140 -0.30 4.68 -0.45
C GLY A 140 -0.23 6.20 -0.29
N ASP A 141 0.30 6.87 -1.31
CA ASP A 141 0.38 8.33 -1.35
C ASP A 141 -0.95 8.97 -1.76
N LEU A 142 -1.74 8.27 -2.57
CA LEU A 142 -3.06 8.71 -3.02
C LEU A 142 -4.04 7.55 -2.92
N ILE A 143 -5.10 7.73 -2.14
CA ILE A 143 -6.07 6.67 -1.86
C ILE A 143 -7.38 6.95 -2.59
N LEU A 144 -7.79 6.03 -3.45
CA LEU A 144 -9.06 6.05 -4.17
C LEU A 144 -9.91 4.87 -3.71
N ALA A 145 -11.22 5.00 -3.76
CA ALA A 145 -12.10 3.89 -3.43
C ALA A 145 -13.26 3.76 -4.42
N ALA A 146 -13.74 2.54 -4.61
CA ALA A 146 -15.03 2.29 -5.22
C ALA A 146 -16.15 2.84 -4.32
N ASP A 147 -17.24 3.27 -4.92
CA ASP A 147 -18.44 3.73 -4.21
C ASP A 147 -19.06 2.63 -3.31
N THR A 148 -18.79 1.36 -3.64
CA THR A 148 -19.17 0.17 -2.87
C THR A 148 -18.20 -0.21 -1.75
N ALA A 149 -17.01 0.43 -1.70
CA ALA A 149 -15.96 0.09 -0.74
C ALA A 149 -16.34 0.49 0.69
N LYS A 150 -15.75 -0.24 1.65
CA LYS A 150 -15.94 -0.01 3.09
C LYS A 150 -14.63 -0.17 3.83
N PHE A 151 -14.48 0.60 4.90
CA PHE A 151 -13.34 0.53 5.81
C PHE A 151 -13.83 0.12 7.21
N LYS A 152 -13.17 -0.87 7.82
CA LYS A 152 -13.59 -1.40 9.12
C LYS A 152 -12.41 -1.77 10.01
N LEU A 153 -12.32 -1.18 11.19
CA LEU A 153 -11.35 -1.57 12.21
C LEU A 153 -11.99 -2.56 13.19
N VAL A 154 -11.61 -3.83 13.06
CA VAL A 154 -12.19 -4.94 13.84
C VAL A 154 -11.42 -5.28 15.12
N PHE A 155 -10.24 -4.71 15.32
CA PHE A 155 -9.26 -5.12 16.32
C PHE A 155 -9.77 -5.04 17.75
N GLY A 156 -10.19 -3.86 18.22
CA GLY A 156 -10.65 -3.64 19.58
C GLY A 156 -11.95 -4.43 19.88
N PRO A 157 -13.04 -4.16 19.14
CA PRO A 157 -14.34 -4.73 19.46
C PRO A 157 -14.44 -6.25 19.31
N GLN A 158 -13.70 -6.83 18.35
CA GLN A 158 -13.82 -8.26 18.02
C GLN A 158 -12.67 -9.10 18.55
N LEU A 159 -11.46 -8.55 18.64
CA LEU A 159 -10.25 -9.31 18.95
C LEU A 159 -9.60 -8.89 20.28
N GLY A 160 -9.97 -7.75 20.85
CA GLY A 160 -9.37 -7.23 22.09
C GLY A 160 -7.91 -6.81 21.95
N ILE A 161 -7.47 -6.46 20.73
CA ILE A 161 -6.12 -6.03 20.42
C ILE A 161 -6.10 -4.63 19.77
N ILE A 162 -4.93 -4.03 19.62
CA ILE A 162 -4.78 -2.74 18.94
C ILE A 162 -4.70 -2.93 17.42
N SER A 163 -4.98 -1.85 16.69
CA SER A 163 -4.81 -1.82 15.23
C SER A 163 -3.33 -1.92 14.85
N ASP A 164 -3.03 -2.72 13.82
CA ASP A 164 -1.71 -2.97 13.26
C ASP A 164 -1.58 -2.52 11.79
N VAL A 165 -0.54 -3.00 11.10
CA VAL A 165 -0.24 -2.66 9.69
C VAL A 165 -0.24 -1.14 9.46
N GLY A 166 0.20 -0.37 10.45
CA GLY A 166 0.25 1.10 10.39
C GLY A 166 -1.08 1.81 10.65
N ALA A 167 -2.22 1.11 10.76
CA ALA A 167 -3.53 1.76 10.93
C ALA A 167 -3.63 2.61 12.20
N SER A 168 -2.97 2.20 13.30
CA SER A 168 -2.95 2.97 14.55
C SER A 168 -2.22 4.32 14.44
N TRP A 169 -1.38 4.50 13.43
CA TRP A 169 -0.70 5.77 13.12
C TRP A 169 -1.42 6.53 12.00
N LEU A 170 -1.76 5.86 10.90
CA LEU A 170 -2.33 6.49 9.71
C LEU A 170 -3.73 7.06 9.97
N VAL A 171 -4.62 6.28 10.60
CA VAL A 171 -6.02 6.69 10.80
C VAL A 171 -6.13 7.96 11.65
N PRO A 172 -5.50 8.07 12.85
CA PRO A 172 -5.61 9.30 13.65
C PRO A 172 -4.91 10.50 13.01
N ASN A 173 -3.86 10.31 12.21
CA ASN A 173 -3.22 11.40 11.49
C ASN A 173 -4.09 11.95 10.35
N LEU A 174 -4.86 11.09 9.67
CA LEU A 174 -5.77 11.50 8.59
C LEU A 174 -7.10 12.08 9.15
N LEU A 175 -7.67 11.45 10.18
CA LEU A 175 -9.01 11.78 10.66
C LEU A 175 -9.05 12.69 11.90
N GLY A 176 -7.91 12.82 12.61
CA GLY A 176 -7.88 13.30 13.97
C GLY A 176 -8.43 12.29 14.98
N ARG A 177 -8.10 12.48 16.24
CA ARG A 177 -8.35 11.52 17.34
C ARG A 177 -9.82 11.14 17.52
N ALA A 178 -10.75 12.08 17.37
CA ALA A 178 -12.16 11.84 17.66
C ALA A 178 -12.77 10.80 16.72
N LYS A 179 -12.61 10.99 15.40
CA LYS A 179 -13.11 10.05 14.39
C LYS A 179 -12.34 8.73 14.41
N ALA A 180 -11.03 8.77 14.61
CA ALA A 180 -10.19 7.58 14.73
C ALA A 180 -10.64 6.70 15.90
N ASN A 181 -10.91 7.28 17.08
CA ASN A 181 -11.42 6.54 18.22
C ASN A 181 -12.81 5.97 17.95
N GLY A 182 -13.73 6.75 17.34
CA GLY A 182 -15.05 6.25 16.96
C GLY A 182 -14.95 5.03 16.05
N MET A 183 -14.15 5.10 14.99
CA MET A 183 -13.91 3.99 14.07
C MET A 183 -13.29 2.76 14.75
N ALA A 184 -12.28 2.96 15.61
CA ALA A 184 -11.55 1.86 16.24
C ALA A 184 -12.30 1.20 17.41
N LEU A 185 -13.03 1.99 18.21
CA LEU A 185 -13.72 1.49 19.41
C LEU A 185 -15.07 0.87 19.10
N LEU A 186 -15.79 1.36 18.08
CA LEU A 186 -17.09 0.85 17.70
C LEU A 186 -17.01 -0.26 16.64
N GLY A 187 -15.98 -0.24 15.79
CA GLY A 187 -15.78 -1.24 14.74
C GLY A 187 -16.89 -1.22 13.69
N GLU A 188 -17.50 -0.07 13.46
CA GLU A 188 -18.54 0.12 12.45
C GLU A 188 -17.96 0.19 11.04
N ASP A 189 -18.79 -0.13 10.05
CA ASP A 189 -18.45 0.03 8.64
C ASP A 189 -18.46 1.53 8.29
N ILE A 190 -17.34 2.06 7.80
CA ILE A 190 -17.26 3.39 7.23
C ILE A 190 -17.35 3.27 5.71
N SER A 191 -18.40 3.85 5.11
CA SER A 191 -18.59 3.84 3.66
C SER A 191 -17.50 4.65 2.94
N ALA A 192 -17.28 4.37 1.65
CA ALA A 192 -16.34 5.14 0.83
C ALA A 192 -16.67 6.64 0.81
N SER A 193 -17.96 7.01 0.68
CA SER A 193 -18.41 8.41 0.72
C SER A 193 -18.14 9.08 2.06
N GLN A 194 -18.32 8.36 3.15
CA GLN A 194 -18.00 8.87 4.49
C GLN A 194 -16.48 9.01 4.69
N ALA A 195 -15.69 8.05 4.17
CA ALA A 195 -14.24 8.09 4.21
C ALA A 195 -13.68 9.31 3.44
N GLU A 196 -14.23 9.61 2.25
CA GLU A 196 -13.90 10.81 1.48
C GLU A 196 -14.29 12.08 2.24
N ALA A 197 -15.53 12.18 2.72
CA ALA A 197 -16.01 13.35 3.46
C ALA A 197 -15.23 13.60 4.77
N TRP A 198 -14.65 12.57 5.37
CA TRP A 198 -13.83 12.68 6.57
C TRP A 198 -12.36 13.02 6.28
N GLY A 199 -11.91 12.86 5.04
CA GLY A 199 -10.51 13.03 4.65
C GLY A 199 -9.65 11.78 4.89
N LEU A 200 -10.26 10.60 5.04
CA LEU A 200 -9.53 9.33 5.13
C LEU A 200 -8.93 8.93 3.78
N ILE A 201 -9.65 9.25 2.70
CA ILE A 201 -9.27 8.97 1.32
C ILE A 201 -9.42 10.22 0.45
N TRP A 202 -8.74 10.23 -0.70
CA TRP A 202 -8.76 11.35 -1.63
C TRP A 202 -10.08 11.45 -2.39
N LYS A 203 -10.55 10.34 -3.03
CA LYS A 203 -11.71 10.39 -3.91
C LYS A 203 -12.40 9.04 -4.10
N VAL A 204 -13.72 9.10 -4.29
CA VAL A 204 -14.58 7.97 -4.64
C VAL A 204 -14.91 7.98 -6.12
N PHE A 205 -14.95 6.79 -6.73
CA PHE A 205 -15.34 6.55 -8.11
C PHE A 205 -16.37 5.42 -8.19
N PRO A 206 -17.19 5.34 -9.25
CA PRO A 206 -17.97 4.13 -9.52
C PRO A 206 -17.07 2.90 -9.58
N GLU A 207 -17.48 1.78 -8.99
CA GLU A 207 -16.66 0.56 -8.90
C GLU A 207 -16.06 0.16 -10.26
N LYS A 208 -16.85 0.21 -11.32
CA LYS A 208 -16.44 -0.15 -12.69
C LYS A 208 -15.34 0.75 -13.27
N ASP A 209 -15.23 1.99 -12.80
CA ASP A 209 -14.31 3.00 -13.32
C ASP A 209 -13.04 3.17 -12.45
N LEU A 210 -13.03 2.59 -11.25
CA LEU A 210 -12.00 2.82 -10.23
C LEU A 210 -10.58 2.52 -10.74
N LEU A 211 -10.35 1.35 -11.32
CA LEU A 211 -9.00 0.94 -11.74
C LEU A 211 -8.50 1.81 -12.90
N ASP A 212 -9.36 2.12 -13.84
CA ASP A 212 -9.00 2.97 -14.98
C ASP A 212 -8.67 4.39 -14.53
N GLU A 213 -9.45 4.97 -13.61
CA GLU A 213 -9.17 6.29 -13.03
C GLU A 213 -7.89 6.28 -12.18
N ALA A 214 -7.63 5.20 -11.43
CA ALA A 214 -6.38 5.04 -10.69
C ALA A 214 -5.17 4.99 -11.64
N CYS A 215 -5.24 4.19 -12.71
CA CYS A 215 -4.19 4.12 -13.70
C CYS A 215 -3.98 5.45 -14.44
N LYS A 216 -5.04 6.17 -14.76
CA LYS A 216 -4.99 7.49 -15.39
C LYS A 216 -4.32 8.54 -14.49
N LEU A 217 -4.65 8.55 -13.19
CA LEU A 217 -4.00 9.44 -12.23
C LEU A 217 -2.52 9.06 -12.03
N ALA A 218 -2.21 7.77 -11.93
CA ALA A 218 -0.85 7.27 -11.86
C ALA A 218 -0.04 7.64 -13.10
N GLY A 219 -0.62 7.50 -14.31
CA GLY A 219 0.01 7.93 -15.57
C GLY A 219 0.33 9.42 -15.59
N ARG A 220 -0.60 10.28 -15.15
CA ARG A 220 -0.33 11.72 -15.03
C ARG A 220 0.84 12.04 -14.09
N MET A 221 0.99 11.28 -13.00
CA MET A 221 2.15 11.42 -12.11
C MET A 221 3.42 10.86 -12.74
N ALA A 222 3.30 9.77 -13.50
CA ALA A 222 4.43 9.15 -14.20
C ALA A 222 5.06 10.10 -15.24
N ASP A 223 4.28 10.94 -15.90
CA ASP A 223 4.77 11.97 -16.83
C ASP A 223 5.48 13.12 -16.11
N GLY A 224 5.33 13.24 -14.80
CA GLY A 224 5.89 14.31 -13.99
C GLY A 224 7.28 14.02 -13.42
N ALA A 225 7.73 14.95 -12.57
CA ALA A 225 8.98 14.87 -11.83
C ALA A 225 8.84 13.95 -10.60
N ILE A 226 8.99 12.65 -10.77
CA ILE A 226 8.79 11.64 -9.71
C ILE A 226 9.51 12.00 -8.41
N THR A 227 10.78 12.40 -8.50
CA THR A 227 11.57 12.79 -7.32
C THR A 227 10.93 13.95 -6.56
N GLY A 228 10.43 14.97 -7.29
CA GLY A 228 9.73 16.11 -6.71
C GLY A 228 8.39 15.70 -6.06
N LEU A 229 7.60 14.84 -6.74
CA LEU A 229 6.34 14.34 -6.19
C LEU A 229 6.54 13.58 -4.87
N LYS A 230 7.54 12.71 -4.81
CA LYS A 230 7.86 11.99 -3.57
C LYS A 230 8.47 12.89 -2.49
N ALA A 231 9.21 13.92 -2.87
CA ALA A 231 9.69 14.91 -1.92
C ALA A 231 8.55 15.70 -1.26
N ILE A 232 7.48 16.02 -2.02
CA ILE A 232 6.26 16.65 -1.48
C ILE A 232 5.61 15.75 -0.41
N VAL A 233 5.40 14.46 -0.71
CA VAL A 233 4.82 13.51 0.26
C VAL A 233 5.67 13.45 1.53
N LYS A 234 7.00 13.29 1.38
CA LYS A 234 7.92 13.27 2.53
C LYS A 234 7.91 14.58 3.34
N ALA A 235 7.73 15.72 2.68
CA ALA A 235 7.63 17.01 3.38
C ALA A 235 6.34 17.09 4.21
N HIS A 236 5.22 16.54 3.71
CA HIS A 236 3.98 16.46 4.48
C HIS A 236 4.13 15.54 5.70
N ASP A 237 4.75 14.36 5.53
CA ASP A 237 4.99 13.43 6.63
C ASP A 237 5.93 14.04 7.69
N ASN A 238 6.97 14.76 7.27
CA ASN A 238 7.90 15.45 8.16
C ASN A 238 7.19 16.54 8.98
N ALA A 239 6.29 17.30 8.35
CA ALA A 239 5.54 18.37 9.00
C ALA A 239 4.66 17.89 10.17
N LEU A 240 4.26 16.61 10.19
CA LEU A 240 3.51 16.02 11.30
C LEU A 240 4.36 15.79 12.57
N GLN A 241 5.69 15.90 12.47
CA GLN A 241 6.61 15.48 13.54
C GLN A 241 7.51 16.59 14.06
N VAL A 242 7.57 17.73 13.36
CA VAL A 242 8.52 18.81 13.66
C VAL A 242 7.84 20.15 13.88
N SER A 243 8.59 21.15 14.35
CA SER A 243 8.12 22.54 14.44
C SER A 243 8.05 23.20 13.06
N LEU A 244 7.27 24.28 12.92
CA LEU A 244 7.25 25.07 11.68
C LEU A 244 8.65 25.57 11.30
N SER A 245 9.48 25.97 12.27
CA SER A 245 10.84 26.42 11.99
C SER A 245 11.70 25.34 11.37
N ASP A 246 11.66 24.13 11.94
CA ASP A 246 12.42 22.99 11.42
C ASP A 246 11.88 22.56 10.04
N GLN A 247 10.57 22.67 9.83
CA GLN A 247 9.96 22.38 8.53
C GLN A 247 10.44 23.37 7.44
N LEU A 248 10.53 24.67 7.76
CA LEU A 248 11.06 25.66 6.82
C LEU A 248 12.53 25.39 6.45
N ASP A 249 13.33 24.94 7.41
CA ASP A 249 14.70 24.50 7.14
C ASP A 249 14.75 23.25 6.26
N TYR A 250 13.90 22.28 6.53
CA TYR A 250 13.73 21.08 5.68
C TYR A 250 13.33 21.44 4.24
N GLU A 251 12.36 22.36 4.06
CA GLU A 251 11.94 22.86 2.75
C GLU A 251 13.11 23.49 1.99
N ARG A 252 13.83 24.43 2.64
CA ARG A 252 15.02 25.07 2.06
C ARG A 252 16.04 24.07 1.58
N ASP A 253 16.40 23.08 2.42
CA ASP A 253 17.44 22.12 2.10
C ASP A 253 17.00 21.12 1.02
N THR A 254 15.74 20.73 1.04
CA THR A 254 15.15 19.89 -0.01
C THR A 254 15.07 20.62 -1.34
N GLN A 255 14.62 21.88 -1.37
CA GLN A 255 14.57 22.71 -2.57
C GLN A 255 15.95 22.92 -3.19
N ARG A 256 16.97 23.15 -2.36
CA ARG A 256 18.36 23.29 -2.83
C ARG A 256 18.78 22.06 -3.66
N VAL A 257 18.46 20.85 -3.21
CA VAL A 257 18.81 19.62 -3.92
C VAL A 257 17.97 19.46 -5.20
N LEU A 258 16.66 19.71 -5.12
CA LEU A 258 15.75 19.53 -6.25
C LEU A 258 16.00 20.55 -7.37
N CYS A 259 16.31 21.79 -7.05
CA CYS A 259 16.61 22.83 -8.04
C CYS A 259 17.94 22.60 -8.79
N ASP A 260 18.87 21.84 -8.19
CA ASP A 260 20.10 21.40 -8.91
C ASP A 260 19.82 20.20 -9.84
N GLY A 261 18.64 19.59 -9.75
CA GLY A 261 18.23 18.44 -10.56
C GLY A 261 17.93 18.81 -12.03
N ALA A 262 17.96 17.80 -12.90
CA ALA A 262 17.79 17.97 -14.35
C ALA A 262 16.38 18.45 -14.75
N VAL A 263 15.38 18.26 -13.91
CA VAL A 263 13.97 18.63 -14.22
C VAL A 263 13.71 20.13 -14.04
N PHE A 264 14.45 20.79 -13.13
CA PHE A 264 14.32 22.22 -12.88
C PHE A 264 15.10 23.07 -13.91
N LYS A 265 16.17 22.50 -14.46
CA LYS A 265 17.03 23.13 -15.51
C LYS A 265 16.41 23.00 -16.88
#